data_b7a771ed40ed035ee1060c958c317b6c
#
_entry.id   b7a771ed40ed035ee1060c958c317b6c
#
_cell.length_a   1.000
_cell.length_b   1.000
_cell.length_c   1.000
_cell.angle_alpha   90.00
_cell.angle_beta   90.00
_cell.angle_gamma   90.00
#
_symmetry.space_group_name_H-M   'P 1'
#
loop_
_entity.id
_entity.type
_entity.pdbx_description
1 polymer ?
#
loop_
_entity_poly.entity_id
_entity_poly.type
_entity_poly.pdbx_seq_one_letter_code
_entity_poly.pdbx_strand_id
1 'polypeptide(L)'
;MVDMAHIAGLVATDLHPSPFGYADVITTTTHKTLRGPRGGLIFCKPELEKKINSAVFPGMQGGPLEHVILAKAICAEECLRSSYTEYMQ
;
A
#
# COMPACT_ATOMS: atom_id res chain seq x y z
N MET A 1 6.59 13.49 1.16
CA MET A 1 5.64 12.39 1.43
C MET A 1 4.47 12.49 0.48
N VAL A 2 3.97 11.36 -0.01
CA VAL A 2 2.80 11.28 -0.88
C VAL A 2 1.82 10.25 -0.29
N ASP A 3 0.54 10.61 -0.21
CA ASP A 3 -0.54 9.65 0.05
C ASP A 3 -1.26 9.38 -1.27
N MET A 4 -1.32 8.11 -1.69
CA MET A 4 -1.94 7.70 -2.94
C MET A 4 -3.18 6.83 -2.75
N ALA A 5 -3.83 6.93 -1.60
CA ALA A 5 -4.90 6.01 -1.20
C ALA A 5 -6.03 5.86 -2.23
N HIS A 6 -6.46 6.94 -2.87
CA HIS A 6 -7.54 6.89 -3.86
C HIS A 6 -7.10 6.38 -5.24
N ILE A 7 -5.82 6.54 -5.59
CA ILE A 7 -5.30 6.23 -6.92
C ILE A 7 -4.32 5.05 -6.93
N ALA A 8 -4.15 4.36 -5.82
CA ALA A 8 -3.15 3.29 -5.71
C ALA A 8 -3.34 2.18 -6.75
N GLY A 9 -4.58 1.82 -7.08
CA GLY A 9 -4.86 0.84 -8.12
C GLY A 9 -4.46 1.32 -9.51
N LEU A 10 -4.66 2.61 -9.81
CA LEU A 10 -4.22 3.21 -11.07
C LEU A 10 -2.70 3.27 -11.17
N VAL A 11 -2.02 3.56 -10.06
CA VAL A 11 -0.56 3.54 -10.00
C VAL A 11 -0.02 2.12 -10.19
N ALA A 12 -0.65 1.12 -9.57
CA ALA A 12 -0.24 -0.28 -9.69
C ALA A 12 -0.37 -0.84 -11.11
N THR A 13 -1.21 -0.24 -11.94
CA THR A 13 -1.47 -0.67 -13.33
C THR A 13 -0.90 0.29 -14.38
N ASP A 14 -0.04 1.22 -13.97
CA ASP A 14 0.59 2.24 -14.83
C ASP A 14 -0.41 3.17 -15.55
N LEU A 15 -1.63 3.29 -15.03
CA LEU A 15 -2.65 4.21 -15.55
C LEU A 15 -2.56 5.61 -14.93
N HIS A 16 -1.70 5.80 -13.92
CA HIS A 16 -1.41 7.07 -13.28
C HIS A 16 0.09 7.14 -12.94
N PRO A 17 0.74 8.29 -13.06
CA PRO A 17 2.15 8.45 -12.70
C PRO A 17 2.44 7.95 -11.27
N SER A 18 3.56 7.23 -11.13
CA SER A 18 3.97 6.64 -9.86
C SER A 18 4.75 7.64 -9.00
N PRO A 19 4.47 7.74 -7.68
CA PRO A 19 5.29 8.52 -6.76
C PRO A 19 6.60 7.82 -6.35
N PHE A 20 6.74 6.53 -6.67
CA PHE A 20 7.96 5.78 -6.35
C PHE A 20 9.16 6.35 -7.09
N GLY A 21 10.29 6.47 -6.37
CA GLY A 21 11.49 7.12 -6.90
C GLY A 21 11.53 8.64 -6.67
N TYR A 22 10.40 9.30 -6.40
CA TYR A 22 10.32 10.74 -6.14
C TYR A 22 10.05 11.07 -4.67
N ALA A 23 9.25 10.29 -3.98
CA ALA A 23 8.89 10.51 -2.58
C ALA A 23 9.77 9.67 -1.64
N ASP A 24 10.05 10.20 -0.44
CA ASP A 24 10.77 9.49 0.60
C ASP A 24 9.86 8.55 1.39
N VAL A 25 8.60 8.93 1.54
CA VAL A 25 7.54 8.15 2.20
C VAL A 25 6.29 8.20 1.35
N ILE A 26 5.69 7.04 1.13
CA ILE A 26 4.43 6.88 0.40
C ILE A 26 3.47 6.10 1.29
N THR A 27 2.24 6.59 1.42
CA THR A 27 1.19 5.89 2.16
C THR A 27 0.02 5.56 1.24
N THR A 28 -0.69 4.50 1.57
CA THR A 28 -1.94 4.15 0.90
C THR A 28 -2.85 3.35 1.82
N THR A 29 -4.13 3.32 1.50
CA THR A 29 -5.05 2.32 2.02
C THR A 29 -5.08 1.11 1.09
N THR A 30 -5.47 -0.05 1.64
CA THR A 30 -5.66 -1.28 0.86
C THR A 30 -7.11 -1.49 0.42
N HIS A 31 -8.06 -0.73 0.96
CA HIS A 31 -9.52 -0.95 0.80
C HIS A 31 -10.23 0.02 -0.14
N LYS A 32 -9.49 0.74 -0.98
CA LYS A 32 -10.05 1.61 -2.03
C LYS A 32 -9.80 1.00 -3.41
N THR A 33 -9.11 1.68 -4.31
CA THR A 33 -8.85 1.16 -5.65
C THR A 33 -8.05 -0.14 -5.66
N LEU A 34 -7.22 -0.42 -4.65
CA LEU A 34 -6.55 -1.72 -4.52
C LEU A 34 -7.51 -2.89 -4.26
N ARG A 35 -8.75 -2.61 -3.84
CA ARG A 35 -9.80 -3.62 -3.69
C ARG A 35 -9.47 -4.70 -2.64
N GLY A 36 -8.70 -4.31 -1.63
CA GLY A 36 -8.24 -5.21 -0.57
C GLY A 36 -8.98 -5.03 0.77
N PRO A 37 -8.45 -5.62 1.84
CA PRO A 37 -9.03 -5.50 3.18
C PRO A 37 -8.84 -4.09 3.73
N ARG A 38 -9.63 -3.73 4.74
CA ARG A 38 -9.45 -2.46 5.46
C ARG A 38 -8.09 -2.45 6.15
N GLY A 39 -7.29 -1.47 5.80
CA GLY A 39 -5.94 -1.31 6.34
C GLY A 39 -5.13 -0.28 5.54
N GLY A 40 -3.87 -0.15 5.93
CA GLY A 40 -2.92 0.75 5.29
C GLY A 40 -1.59 0.08 4.99
N LEU A 41 -0.82 0.72 4.12
CA LEU A 41 0.56 0.39 3.82
C LEU A 41 1.40 1.66 3.86
N ILE A 42 2.63 1.53 4.35
CA ILE A 42 3.63 2.59 4.31
C ILE A 42 4.85 2.06 3.58
N PHE A 43 5.25 2.77 2.55
CA PHE A 43 6.50 2.53 1.82
C PHE A 43 7.47 3.66 2.15
N CYS A 44 8.74 3.35 2.35
CA CYS A 44 9.74 4.37 2.63
C CYS A 44 11.11 3.98 2.08
N LYS A 45 11.98 4.98 1.99
CA LYS A 45 13.40 4.75 1.74
C LYS A 45 14.02 3.95 2.89
N PRO A 46 15.04 3.08 2.62
CA PRO A 46 15.64 2.21 3.63
C PRO A 46 16.15 2.93 4.88
N GLU A 47 16.68 4.13 4.75
CA GLU A 47 17.19 4.93 5.87
C GLU A 47 16.10 5.38 6.86
N LEU A 48 14.83 5.35 6.47
CA LEU A 48 13.69 5.74 7.32
C LEU A 48 13.00 4.53 7.98
N GLU A 49 13.34 3.31 7.56
CA GLU A 49 12.65 2.07 7.97
C GLU A 49 12.55 1.93 9.49
N LYS A 50 13.67 2.04 10.20
CA LYS A 50 13.70 1.85 11.67
C LYS A 50 12.82 2.87 12.41
N LYS A 51 12.86 4.12 11.98
CA LYS A 51 12.06 5.19 12.60
C LYS A 51 10.57 4.97 12.35
N ILE A 52 10.18 4.62 11.14
CA ILE A 52 8.79 4.38 10.77
C ILE A 52 8.26 3.13 11.47
N ASN A 53 9.01 2.03 11.47
CA ASN A 53 8.62 0.81 12.16
C ASN A 53 8.41 1.04 13.67
N SER A 54 9.30 1.77 14.32
CA SER A 54 9.18 2.11 15.73
C SER A 54 7.99 3.03 16.01
N ALA A 55 7.71 3.97 15.13
CA ALA A 55 6.55 4.85 15.26
C ALA A 55 5.23 4.09 15.09
N VAL A 56 5.19 3.12 14.17
CA VAL A 56 4.02 2.25 13.99
C VAL A 56 3.86 1.31 15.17
N PHE A 57 4.90 0.54 15.51
CA PHE A 57 4.88 -0.38 16.63
C PHE A 57 6.18 -0.27 17.45
N PRO A 58 6.11 -0.01 18.76
CA PRO A 58 4.90 0.12 19.59
C PRO A 58 4.36 1.56 19.70
N GLY A 59 4.83 2.51 18.87
CA GLY A 59 4.50 3.93 19.03
C GLY A 59 3.02 4.24 18.98
N MET A 60 2.32 3.82 17.92
CA MET A 60 0.91 4.17 17.68
C MET A 60 -0.02 2.96 17.60
N GLN A 61 0.51 1.79 17.22
CA GLN A 61 -0.26 0.56 16.98
C GLN A 61 0.21 -0.56 17.93
N GLY A 62 -0.63 -1.59 18.06
CA GLY A 62 -0.28 -2.85 18.70
C GLY A 62 -0.04 -3.95 17.67
N GLY A 63 -0.20 -5.22 18.08
CA GLY A 63 -0.08 -6.35 17.17
C GLY A 63 -1.12 -6.31 16.07
N PRO A 64 -0.74 -6.55 14.81
CA PRO A 64 -1.67 -6.54 13.69
C PRO A 64 -2.57 -7.78 13.67
N LEU A 65 -3.72 -7.67 13.00
CA LEU A 65 -4.61 -8.80 12.76
C LEU A 65 -4.04 -9.66 11.63
N GLU A 66 -3.67 -10.90 11.93
CA GLU A 66 -2.99 -11.79 10.96
C GLU A 66 -3.85 -12.13 9.74
N HIS A 67 -5.17 -12.28 9.92
CA HIS A 67 -6.08 -12.49 8.79
C HIS A 67 -6.14 -11.29 7.84
N VAL A 68 -5.94 -10.07 8.35
CA VAL A 68 -5.83 -8.86 7.51
C VAL A 68 -4.50 -8.88 6.74
N ILE A 69 -3.40 -9.30 7.37
CA ILE A 69 -2.10 -9.44 6.69
C ILE A 69 -2.22 -10.43 5.52
N LEU A 70 -2.84 -11.59 5.75
CA LEU A 70 -3.09 -12.57 4.69
C LEU A 70 -3.96 -11.99 3.57
N ALA A 71 -5.02 -11.29 3.92
CA ALA A 71 -5.89 -10.63 2.94
C ALA A 71 -5.15 -9.56 2.13
N LYS A 72 -4.21 -8.81 2.73
CA LYS A 72 -3.33 -7.89 2.00
C LYS A 72 -2.43 -8.61 1.01
N ALA A 73 -1.89 -9.79 1.37
CA ALA A 73 -1.07 -10.58 0.47
C ALA A 73 -1.86 -11.06 -0.75
N ILE A 74 -3.09 -11.53 -0.56
CA ILE A 74 -4.01 -11.92 -1.64
C ILE A 74 -4.34 -10.72 -2.52
N CYS A 75 -4.65 -9.57 -1.92
CA CYS A 75 -4.90 -8.32 -2.65
C CYS A 75 -3.71 -7.95 -3.55
N ALA A 76 -2.49 -8.01 -3.02
CA ALA A 76 -1.28 -7.68 -3.78
C ALA A 76 -1.07 -8.66 -4.95
N GLU A 77 -1.32 -9.95 -4.73
CA GLU A 77 -1.24 -10.97 -5.78
C GLU A 77 -2.28 -10.72 -6.89
N GLU A 78 -3.52 -10.39 -6.52
CA GLU A 78 -4.56 -10.05 -7.50
C GLU A 78 -4.19 -8.83 -8.36
N CYS A 79 -3.54 -7.83 -7.78
CA CYS A 79 -3.09 -6.63 -8.50
C CYS A 79 -2.06 -6.94 -9.60
N LEU A 80 -1.40 -8.10 -9.57
CA LEU A 80 -0.44 -8.53 -10.59
C LEU A 80 -1.11 -9.20 -11.80
N ARG A 81 -2.41 -9.49 -11.73
CA ARG A 81 -3.15 -10.18 -12.79
C ARG A 81 -3.61 -9.21 -13.88
N SER A 82 -3.63 -9.65 -15.12
CA SER A 82 -4.16 -8.87 -16.25
C SER A 82 -5.62 -8.43 -16.05
N SER A 83 -6.43 -9.30 -15.43
CA SER A 83 -7.83 -8.99 -15.09
C SER A 83 -7.98 -7.79 -14.15
N TYR A 84 -6.98 -7.53 -13.30
CA TYR A 84 -6.99 -6.34 -12.46
C TYR A 84 -6.71 -5.06 -13.27
N THR A 85 -5.80 -5.13 -14.24
CA THR A 85 -5.55 -4.01 -15.17
C THR A 85 -6.80 -3.67 -15.98
N GLU A 86 -7.52 -4.68 -16.48
CA GLU A 86 -8.80 -4.49 -17.16
C GLU A 86 -9.85 -3.85 -16.26
N TYR A 87 -9.89 -4.26 -14.98
CA TYR A 87 -10.80 -3.68 -13.99
C TYR A 87 -10.49 -2.20 -13.71
N MET A 88 -9.23 -1.77 -13.79
CA MET A 88 -8.82 -0.38 -13.57
C MET A 88 -9.08 0.53 -14.78
N GLN A 89 -9.19 0.01 -15.97
CA GLN A 89 -9.50 0.74 -17.21
C GLN A 89 -10.97 1.15 -17.29
#